data_2bae3790d7cf72e861aaf3cd63655824
#
_entry.id   2bae3790d7cf72e861aaf3cd63655824
#
_cell.length_a   1.000
_cell.length_b   1.000
_cell.length_c   1.000
_cell.angle_alpha   90.00
_cell.angle_beta   90.00
_cell.angle_gamma   90.00
#
_symmetry.space_group_name_H-M   'P 1'
#
loop_
_entity.id
_entity.type
_entity.pdbx_description
1 polymer ?
#
loop_
_entity_poly.entity_id
_entity_poly.type
_entity_poly.pdbx_seq_one_letter_code
_entity_poly.pdbx_strand_id
1 'polypeptide(L)'
;MSLITYVKGYIPFYRRNLKIALPVMFAQLGQAIVMLADTVMVGHLGTVELAAVSFGSSVFMIGFLFALGLSIGATPLIGKEYAAGEHRRSAIIFQNSILFDIGVSLVLGGIMWAVSFFMDRMGQPDEVWPLAQEYFRISVYTLPFVLLFQSFRQFMEGIGNTKYAMVITLVGNILNIFLNWVLIFGKLGCPMLGVAGAAYATLIARILMSIAFVVLFFVKRPLIRYFYFFGKKSFSRREIKGLAYMGIPIGSQMLLETLGMSLSSIMVGWFGAVALASHQIAMNLSSLTFMISSGLASATTIRVSHQIGVKDFKSMRKAGIASTHLSLLFSCACAIVLFFFRVQIASVFSVDPQVLELSSLLIAIVAIYQFGDGFQVVSIGALRGMSDVYAPMVVAIVCYLIVNLSMAYLLAVIFNWGAVGVWIAFMIELYLAAILLGLRFRHKTKLYR
;
A
#
# COMPACT_ATOMS: atom_id res chain seq x y z
N MET A 1 11.03 -14.91 -34.70
CA MET A 1 9.83 -15.33 -33.91
C MET A 1 8.78 -14.26 -34.08
N SER A 2 7.58 -14.55 -34.63
CA SER A 2 6.56 -13.52 -34.84
C SER A 2 6.07 -12.98 -33.51
N LEU A 3 5.64 -11.71 -33.45
CA LEU A 3 5.07 -11.08 -32.25
C LEU A 3 3.91 -11.90 -31.66
N ILE A 4 3.10 -12.49 -32.56
CA ILE A 4 1.97 -13.35 -32.19
C ILE A 4 2.44 -14.60 -31.44
N THR A 5 3.50 -15.26 -31.90
CA THR A 5 4.07 -16.45 -31.24
C THR A 5 4.69 -16.09 -29.89
N TYR A 6 5.30 -14.91 -29.77
CA TYR A 6 5.84 -14.39 -28.52
C TYR A 6 4.70 -14.17 -27.49
N VAL A 7 3.66 -13.43 -27.86
CA VAL A 7 2.52 -13.14 -26.98
C VAL A 7 1.78 -14.41 -26.57
N LYS A 8 1.54 -15.35 -27.51
CA LYS A 8 0.92 -16.64 -27.18
C LYS A 8 1.66 -17.40 -26.08
N GLY A 9 2.98 -17.33 -26.03
CA GLY A 9 3.81 -17.93 -24.98
C GLY A 9 3.62 -17.35 -23.59
N TYR A 10 3.02 -16.13 -23.46
CA TYR A 10 2.76 -15.46 -22.18
C TYR A 10 1.30 -15.58 -21.71
N ILE A 11 0.34 -16.00 -22.56
CA ILE A 11 -1.08 -16.10 -22.20
C ILE A 11 -1.33 -16.87 -20.89
N PRO A 12 -0.71 -18.06 -20.65
CA PRO A 12 -0.90 -18.77 -19.39
C PRO A 12 -0.42 -17.99 -18.17
N PHE A 13 0.63 -17.17 -18.32
CA PHE A 13 1.17 -16.33 -17.26
C PHE A 13 0.23 -15.16 -16.98
N TYR A 14 -0.29 -14.48 -18.01
CA TYR A 14 -1.28 -13.40 -17.84
C TYR A 14 -2.49 -13.88 -17.06
N ARG A 15 -3.10 -15.00 -17.47
CA ARG A 15 -4.28 -15.57 -16.80
C ARG A 15 -4.01 -15.91 -15.33
N ARG A 16 -2.84 -16.50 -15.05
CA ARG A 16 -2.48 -16.87 -13.67
C ARG A 16 -2.17 -15.64 -12.81
N ASN A 17 -1.47 -14.64 -13.35
CA ASN A 17 -1.16 -13.42 -12.64
C ASN A 17 -2.45 -12.63 -12.35
N LEU A 18 -3.35 -12.46 -13.33
CA LEU A 18 -4.64 -11.78 -13.14
C LEU A 18 -5.54 -12.48 -12.12
N LYS A 19 -5.57 -13.82 -12.09
CA LYS A 19 -6.36 -14.59 -11.12
C LYS A 19 -5.97 -14.26 -9.66
N ILE A 20 -4.70 -13.95 -9.41
CA ILE A 20 -4.19 -13.56 -8.10
C ILE A 20 -4.33 -12.05 -7.90
N ALA A 21 -4.05 -11.24 -8.93
CA ALA A 21 -4.06 -9.79 -8.85
C ALA A 21 -5.48 -9.22 -8.65
N LEU A 22 -6.47 -9.69 -9.39
CA LEU A 22 -7.82 -9.13 -9.35
C LEU A 22 -8.43 -9.08 -7.93
N PRO A 23 -8.38 -10.16 -7.11
CA PRO A 23 -8.88 -10.07 -5.75
C PRO A 23 -8.12 -9.03 -4.90
N VAL A 24 -6.80 -8.89 -5.08
CA VAL A 24 -6.01 -7.89 -4.35
C VAL A 24 -6.37 -6.49 -4.79
N MET A 25 -6.53 -6.25 -6.11
CA MET A 25 -6.98 -4.96 -6.65
C MET A 25 -8.34 -4.55 -6.09
N PHE A 26 -9.31 -5.45 -6.06
CA PHE A 26 -10.63 -5.17 -5.48
C PHE A 26 -10.56 -4.86 -3.98
N ALA A 27 -9.70 -5.56 -3.23
CA ALA A 27 -9.49 -5.26 -1.81
C ALA A 27 -8.88 -3.86 -1.61
N GLN A 28 -7.92 -3.46 -2.44
CA GLN A 28 -7.28 -2.14 -2.40
C GLN A 28 -8.25 -1.02 -2.78
N LEU A 29 -9.01 -1.20 -3.86
CA LEU A 29 -10.05 -0.25 -4.25
C LEU A 29 -11.13 -0.10 -3.16
N GLY A 30 -11.52 -1.21 -2.53
CA GLY A 30 -12.43 -1.17 -1.38
C GLY A 30 -11.90 -0.34 -0.22
N GLN A 31 -10.59 -0.40 0.07
CA GLN A 31 -9.97 0.46 1.09
C GLN A 31 -10.01 1.95 0.71
N ALA A 32 -9.80 2.29 -0.57
CA ALA A 32 -9.93 3.67 -1.03
C ALA A 32 -11.34 4.22 -0.81
N ILE A 33 -12.36 3.41 -1.11
CA ILE A 33 -13.76 3.80 -0.90
C ILE A 33 -14.03 4.07 0.58
N VAL A 34 -13.49 3.25 1.48
CA VAL A 34 -13.62 3.48 2.93
C VAL A 34 -12.96 4.79 3.35
N MET A 35 -11.73 5.04 2.91
CA MET A 35 -11.04 6.31 3.24
C MET A 35 -11.84 7.54 2.78
N LEU A 36 -12.45 7.47 1.60
CA LEU A 36 -13.33 8.54 1.11
C LEU A 36 -14.60 8.67 1.96
N ALA A 37 -15.25 7.55 2.30
CA ALA A 37 -16.45 7.54 3.13
C ALA A 37 -16.15 8.10 4.53
N ASP A 38 -15.05 7.71 5.16
CA ASP A 38 -14.60 8.21 6.46
C ASP A 38 -14.41 9.74 6.41
N THR A 39 -13.71 10.24 5.39
CA THR A 39 -13.47 11.67 5.19
C THR A 39 -14.77 12.45 5.01
N VAL A 40 -15.68 11.93 4.18
CA VAL A 40 -16.98 12.57 3.95
C VAL A 40 -17.83 12.58 5.22
N MET A 41 -17.91 11.46 5.95
CA MET A 41 -18.70 11.36 7.16
C MET A 41 -18.18 12.28 8.27
N VAL A 42 -16.86 12.34 8.48
CA VAL A 42 -16.26 13.25 9.46
C VAL A 42 -16.41 14.71 9.02
N GLY A 43 -16.31 15.00 7.71
CA GLY A 43 -16.51 16.33 7.17
C GLY A 43 -17.90 16.92 7.46
N HIS A 44 -18.93 16.06 7.64
CA HIS A 44 -20.28 16.50 8.05
C HIS A 44 -20.39 16.90 9.53
N LEU A 45 -19.41 16.57 10.36
CA LEU A 45 -19.38 17.01 11.77
C LEU A 45 -18.94 18.49 11.89
N GLY A 46 -17.92 18.87 11.11
CA GLY A 46 -17.37 20.21 11.12
C GLY A 46 -15.93 20.28 10.58
N THR A 47 -15.45 21.49 10.41
CA THR A 47 -14.09 21.75 9.90
C THR A 47 -13.00 21.40 10.91
N VAL A 48 -13.27 21.61 12.21
CA VAL A 48 -12.34 21.29 13.30
C VAL A 48 -12.17 19.78 13.43
N GLU A 49 -13.27 19.03 13.39
CA GLU A 49 -13.28 17.56 13.45
C GLU A 49 -12.56 16.94 12.24
N LEU A 50 -12.81 17.48 11.05
CA LEU A 50 -12.12 17.03 9.83
C LEU A 50 -10.60 17.30 9.90
N ALA A 51 -10.20 18.48 10.40
CA ALA A 51 -8.80 18.83 10.60
C ALA A 51 -8.14 17.87 11.63
N ALA A 52 -8.85 17.58 12.73
CA ALA A 52 -8.37 16.68 13.78
C ALA A 52 -8.13 15.25 13.26
N VAL A 53 -9.09 14.67 12.52
CA VAL A 53 -8.94 13.34 11.91
C VAL A 53 -7.83 13.34 10.87
N SER A 54 -7.74 14.37 10.04
CA SER A 54 -6.70 14.49 9.01
C SER A 54 -5.30 14.54 9.63
N PHE A 55 -5.12 15.35 10.67
CA PHE A 55 -3.83 15.44 11.37
C PHE A 55 -3.49 14.15 12.11
N GLY A 56 -4.43 13.61 12.92
CA GLY A 56 -4.24 12.37 13.65
C GLY A 56 -3.93 11.18 12.73
N SER A 57 -4.63 11.09 11.60
CA SER A 57 -4.36 10.06 10.56
C SER A 57 -2.99 10.21 9.94
N SER A 58 -2.55 11.44 9.64
CA SER A 58 -1.25 11.69 9.02
C SER A 58 -0.10 11.23 9.92
N VAL A 59 -0.17 11.56 11.22
CA VAL A 59 0.82 11.10 12.20
C VAL A 59 0.77 9.58 12.36
N PHE A 60 -0.43 8.99 12.39
CA PHE A 60 -0.61 7.55 12.49
C PHE A 60 -0.04 6.79 11.28
N MET A 61 -0.23 7.30 10.07
CA MET A 61 0.21 6.65 8.82
C MET A 61 1.72 6.42 8.76
N ILE A 62 2.53 7.27 9.38
CA ILE A 62 4.00 7.12 9.41
C ILE A 62 4.40 5.77 10.05
N GLY A 63 3.92 5.51 11.26
CA GLY A 63 4.21 4.24 11.95
C GLY A 63 3.47 3.05 11.32
N PHE A 64 2.24 3.28 10.86
CA PHE A 64 1.39 2.26 10.27
C PHE A 64 1.97 1.67 8.96
N LEU A 65 2.45 2.50 8.03
CA LEU A 65 3.04 2.04 6.78
C LEU A 65 4.34 1.27 7.01
N PHE A 66 5.15 1.71 7.97
CA PHE A 66 6.34 0.95 8.37
C PHE A 66 5.96 -0.43 8.91
N ALA A 67 4.96 -0.50 9.81
CA ALA A 67 4.44 -1.75 10.36
C ALA A 67 3.87 -2.69 9.29
N LEU A 68 3.10 -2.15 8.33
CA LEU A 68 2.59 -2.92 7.19
C LEU A 68 3.72 -3.52 6.35
N GLY A 69 4.75 -2.72 6.05
CA GLY A 69 5.91 -3.18 5.28
C GLY A 69 6.66 -4.32 5.97
N LEU A 70 6.77 -4.28 7.31
CA LEU A 70 7.35 -5.36 8.11
C LEU A 70 6.61 -6.68 7.91
N SER A 71 5.28 -6.65 7.92
CA SER A 71 4.43 -7.83 7.74
C SER A 71 4.49 -8.42 6.31
N ILE A 72 4.59 -7.56 5.27
CA ILE A 72 4.63 -7.98 3.85
C ILE A 72 5.79 -8.93 3.56
N GLY A 73 6.89 -8.85 4.31
CA GLY A 73 8.04 -9.72 4.17
C GLY A 73 7.75 -11.23 4.33
N ALA A 74 6.64 -11.60 4.96
CA ALA A 74 6.25 -13.00 5.16
C ALA A 74 5.78 -13.68 3.86
N THR A 75 5.10 -12.97 2.95
CA THR A 75 4.52 -13.54 1.73
C THR A 75 5.52 -14.30 0.85
N PRO A 76 6.69 -13.73 0.44
CA PRO A 76 7.62 -14.44 -0.41
C PRO A 76 8.29 -15.62 0.29
N LEU A 77 8.52 -15.54 1.61
CA LEU A 77 9.08 -16.64 2.39
C LEU A 77 8.12 -17.82 2.45
N ILE A 78 6.85 -17.57 2.79
CA ILE A 78 5.79 -18.58 2.83
C ILE A 78 5.55 -19.16 1.44
N GLY A 79 5.46 -18.31 0.41
CA GLY A 79 5.18 -18.73 -0.96
C GLY A 79 6.24 -19.66 -1.53
N LYS A 80 7.51 -19.40 -1.26
CA LYS A 80 8.63 -20.26 -1.67
C LYS A 80 8.52 -21.65 -1.05
N GLU A 81 8.36 -21.76 0.26
CA GLU A 81 8.29 -23.04 0.96
C GLU A 81 7.01 -23.81 0.62
N TYR A 82 5.87 -23.10 0.49
CA TYR A 82 4.61 -23.70 0.05
C TYR A 82 4.72 -24.35 -1.33
N ALA A 83 5.29 -23.64 -2.30
CA ALA A 83 5.45 -24.14 -3.66
C ALA A 83 6.48 -25.28 -3.76
N ALA A 84 7.46 -25.33 -2.84
CA ALA A 84 8.39 -26.45 -2.71
C ALA A 84 7.73 -27.71 -2.09
N GLY A 85 6.46 -27.64 -1.66
CA GLY A 85 5.77 -28.74 -0.96
C GLY A 85 6.06 -28.81 0.54
N GLU A 86 6.87 -27.90 1.07
CA GLU A 86 7.29 -27.85 2.47
C GLU A 86 6.23 -27.16 3.35
N HIS A 87 5.02 -27.76 3.43
CA HIS A 87 3.86 -27.19 4.14
C HIS A 87 4.13 -26.97 5.63
N ARG A 88 4.90 -27.89 6.27
CA ARG A 88 5.31 -27.72 7.67
C ARG A 88 6.14 -26.46 7.87
N ARG A 89 7.09 -26.21 6.98
CA ARG A 89 7.95 -25.04 7.06
C ARG A 89 7.18 -23.75 6.81
N SER A 90 6.26 -23.76 5.84
CA SER A 90 5.32 -22.64 5.63
C SER A 90 4.51 -22.32 6.88
N ALA A 91 4.04 -23.35 7.63
CA ALA A 91 3.32 -23.18 8.89
C ALA A 91 4.21 -22.59 10.00
N ILE A 92 5.48 -23.02 10.08
CA ILE A 92 6.45 -22.48 11.05
C ILE A 92 6.72 -21.00 10.78
N ILE A 93 6.93 -20.61 9.51
CA ILE A 93 7.10 -19.21 9.12
C ILE A 93 5.84 -18.41 9.50
N PHE A 94 4.65 -18.94 9.24
CA PHE A 94 3.38 -18.30 9.59
C PHE A 94 3.24 -18.09 11.10
N GLN A 95 3.52 -19.10 11.92
CA GLN A 95 3.52 -18.95 13.37
C GLN A 95 4.47 -17.86 13.86
N ASN A 96 5.70 -17.85 13.31
CA ASN A 96 6.69 -16.85 13.67
C ASN A 96 6.32 -15.45 13.14
N SER A 97 5.61 -15.33 11.99
CA SER A 97 5.11 -14.05 11.51
C SER A 97 4.05 -13.46 12.42
N ILE A 98 3.12 -14.26 12.96
CA ILE A 98 2.16 -13.80 13.96
C ILE A 98 2.88 -13.25 15.21
N LEU A 99 3.86 -13.98 15.72
CA LEU A 99 4.62 -13.54 16.90
C LEU A 99 5.45 -12.26 16.60
N PHE A 100 6.04 -12.21 15.42
CA PHE A 100 6.80 -11.04 14.95
C PHE A 100 5.89 -9.82 14.84
N ASP A 101 4.74 -9.94 14.18
CA ASP A 101 3.79 -8.87 13.97
C ASP A 101 3.16 -8.38 15.28
N ILE A 102 2.87 -9.28 16.22
CA ILE A 102 2.44 -8.89 17.58
C ILE A 102 3.56 -8.13 18.29
N GLY A 103 4.80 -8.62 18.26
CA GLY A 103 5.94 -7.94 18.85
C GLY A 103 6.16 -6.54 18.25
N VAL A 104 6.07 -6.43 16.92
CA VAL A 104 6.14 -5.14 16.20
C VAL A 104 5.02 -4.21 16.63
N SER A 105 3.78 -4.71 16.75
CA SER A 105 2.63 -3.89 17.14
C SER A 105 2.76 -3.33 18.55
N LEU A 106 3.35 -4.10 19.47
CA LEU A 106 3.59 -3.64 20.83
C LEU A 106 4.70 -2.58 20.90
N VAL A 107 5.80 -2.82 20.20
CA VAL A 107 6.94 -1.87 20.19
C VAL A 107 6.56 -0.57 19.48
N LEU A 108 6.04 -0.65 18.25
CA LEU A 108 5.64 0.53 17.51
C LEU A 108 4.42 1.21 18.14
N GLY A 109 3.46 0.44 18.65
CA GLY A 109 2.33 0.97 19.40
C GLY A 109 2.78 1.74 20.63
N GLY A 110 3.75 1.23 21.39
CA GLY A 110 4.34 1.93 22.53
C GLY A 110 5.05 3.24 22.13
N ILE A 111 5.82 3.22 21.03
CA ILE A 111 6.48 4.42 20.48
C ILE A 111 5.42 5.44 20.04
N MET A 112 4.43 5.02 19.28
CA MET A 112 3.37 5.91 18.81
C MET A 112 2.52 6.44 19.97
N TRP A 113 2.26 5.62 20.97
CA TRP A 113 1.60 6.08 22.20
C TRP A 113 2.41 7.18 22.89
N ALA A 114 3.74 7.02 22.98
CA ALA A 114 4.62 8.05 23.53
C ALA A 114 4.58 9.33 22.68
N VAL A 115 4.54 9.22 21.34
CA VAL A 115 4.39 10.37 20.42
C VAL A 115 3.09 11.14 20.71
N SER A 116 2.02 10.48 21.15
CA SER A 116 0.75 11.15 21.46
C SER A 116 0.87 12.24 22.53
N PHE A 117 1.85 12.14 23.45
CA PHE A 117 2.07 13.14 24.48
C PHE A 117 2.71 14.44 23.98
N PHE A 118 3.20 14.45 22.74
CA PHE A 118 3.84 15.61 22.12
C PHE A 118 2.98 16.26 21.03
N MET A 119 1.75 15.78 20.82
CA MET A 119 0.87 16.29 19.75
C MET A 119 0.45 17.74 19.98
N ASP A 120 0.40 18.20 21.24
CA ASP A 120 0.18 19.59 21.63
C ASP A 120 1.25 20.55 21.11
N ARG A 121 2.49 20.02 20.91
CA ARG A 121 3.66 20.80 20.45
C ARG A 121 3.87 20.78 18.95
N MET A 122 2.99 20.11 18.18
CA MET A 122 3.11 19.98 16.73
C MET A 122 2.47 21.13 15.95
N GLY A 123 2.16 22.27 16.62
CA GLY A 123 1.71 23.49 15.96
C GLY A 123 0.27 23.46 15.44
N GLN A 124 -0.58 22.60 16.00
CA GLN A 124 -2.01 22.58 15.68
C GLN A 124 -2.80 23.53 16.61
N PRO A 125 -3.93 24.11 16.12
CA PRO A 125 -4.82 24.94 16.94
C PRO A 125 -5.31 24.20 18.20
N ASP A 126 -5.57 24.96 19.26
CA ASP A 126 -6.01 24.42 20.56
C ASP A 126 -7.35 23.69 20.49
N GLU A 127 -8.18 23.98 19.50
CA GLU A 127 -9.45 23.28 19.25
C GLU A 127 -9.25 21.92 18.52
N VAL A 128 -8.15 21.76 17.78
CA VAL A 128 -7.89 20.61 16.89
C VAL A 128 -7.07 19.52 17.59
N TRP A 129 -5.98 19.90 18.28
CA TRP A 129 -5.03 18.90 18.79
C TRP A 129 -5.62 17.93 19.82
N PRO A 130 -6.57 18.30 20.71
CA PRO A 130 -7.12 17.33 21.67
C PRO A 130 -7.93 16.23 20.97
N LEU A 131 -8.76 16.63 19.99
CA LEU A 131 -9.54 15.68 19.20
C LEU A 131 -8.63 14.78 18.35
N ALA A 132 -7.58 15.35 17.78
CA ALA A 132 -6.59 14.59 17.01
C ALA A 132 -5.82 13.59 17.89
N GLN A 133 -5.46 13.96 19.11
CA GLN A 133 -4.79 13.10 20.08
C GLN A 133 -5.69 11.94 20.49
N GLU A 134 -6.97 12.19 20.76
CA GLU A 134 -7.94 11.15 21.08
C GLU A 134 -8.09 10.16 19.92
N TYR A 135 -8.31 10.65 18.69
CA TYR A 135 -8.39 9.85 17.48
C TYR A 135 -7.13 9.01 17.26
N PHE A 136 -5.95 9.63 17.41
CA PHE A 136 -4.66 8.98 17.25
C PHE A 136 -4.46 7.87 18.28
N ARG A 137 -4.75 8.10 19.56
CA ARG A 137 -4.64 7.09 20.62
C ARG A 137 -5.52 5.89 20.37
N ILE A 138 -6.77 6.09 19.98
CA ILE A 138 -7.68 4.99 19.60
C ILE A 138 -7.14 4.25 18.38
N SER A 139 -6.61 4.98 17.39
CA SER A 139 -6.00 4.39 16.19
C SER A 139 -4.79 3.52 16.52
N VAL A 140 -3.96 3.90 17.50
CA VAL A 140 -2.81 3.09 17.95
C VAL A 140 -3.27 1.73 18.48
N TYR A 141 -4.40 1.65 19.17
CA TYR A 141 -4.97 0.36 19.62
C TYR A 141 -5.40 -0.55 18.46
N THR A 142 -5.54 -0.04 17.25
CA THR A 142 -5.85 -0.88 16.09
C THR A 142 -4.65 -1.72 15.63
N LEU A 143 -3.40 -1.31 15.92
CA LEU A 143 -2.18 -1.93 15.40
C LEU A 143 -2.09 -3.43 15.66
N PRO A 144 -2.31 -3.97 16.87
CA PRO A 144 -2.23 -5.41 17.12
C PRO A 144 -3.20 -6.21 16.24
N PHE A 145 -4.41 -5.70 16.07
CA PHE A 145 -5.45 -6.36 15.28
C PHE A 145 -5.16 -6.27 13.78
N VAL A 146 -4.70 -5.10 13.31
CA VAL A 146 -4.31 -4.94 11.90
C VAL A 146 -3.14 -5.85 11.57
N LEU A 147 -2.09 -5.91 12.40
CA LEU A 147 -0.93 -6.74 12.10
C LEU A 147 -1.25 -8.23 12.24
N LEU A 148 -2.12 -8.61 13.18
CA LEU A 148 -2.65 -9.97 13.24
C LEU A 148 -3.42 -10.34 11.95
N PHE A 149 -4.33 -9.46 11.50
CA PHE A 149 -5.01 -9.60 10.22
C PHE A 149 -4.02 -9.74 9.07
N GLN A 150 -2.96 -8.91 9.05
CA GLN A 150 -1.93 -8.94 8.01
C GLN A 150 -1.15 -10.26 8.03
N SER A 151 -0.77 -10.81 9.17
CA SER A 151 -0.12 -12.12 9.24
C SER A 151 -0.93 -13.21 8.53
N PHE A 152 -2.25 -13.27 8.80
CA PHE A 152 -3.16 -14.19 8.13
C PHE A 152 -3.28 -13.91 6.62
N ARG A 153 -3.43 -12.63 6.26
CA ARG A 153 -3.51 -12.20 4.87
C ARG A 153 -2.25 -12.56 4.10
N GLN A 154 -1.06 -12.26 4.64
CA GLN A 154 0.22 -12.58 4.01
C GLN A 154 0.42 -14.08 3.85
N PHE A 155 -0.05 -14.89 4.81
CA PHE A 155 -0.05 -16.33 4.68
C PHE A 155 -0.96 -16.80 3.52
N MET A 156 -2.20 -16.30 3.47
CA MET A 156 -3.16 -16.64 2.42
C MET A 156 -2.67 -16.22 1.04
N GLU A 157 -2.08 -15.03 0.93
CA GLU A 157 -1.43 -14.55 -0.30
C GLU A 157 -0.22 -15.44 -0.65
N GLY A 158 0.62 -15.79 0.33
CA GLY A 158 1.77 -16.67 0.15
C GLY A 158 1.41 -18.04 -0.41
N ILE A 159 0.32 -18.64 0.03
CA ILE A 159 -0.20 -19.91 -0.55
C ILE A 159 -0.97 -19.70 -1.86
N GLY A 160 -1.07 -18.48 -2.37
CA GLY A 160 -1.73 -18.14 -3.63
C GLY A 160 -3.25 -18.02 -3.56
N ASN A 161 -3.83 -17.94 -2.38
CA ASN A 161 -5.29 -17.80 -2.18
C ASN A 161 -5.65 -16.39 -1.71
N THR A 162 -5.78 -15.47 -2.66
CA THR A 162 -6.11 -14.07 -2.39
C THR A 162 -7.60 -13.79 -2.19
N LYS A 163 -8.48 -14.74 -2.54
CA LYS A 163 -9.94 -14.54 -2.51
C LYS A 163 -10.48 -14.35 -1.10
N TYR A 164 -10.05 -15.16 -0.12
CA TYR A 164 -10.52 -15.02 1.26
C TYR A 164 -10.12 -13.69 1.88
N ALA A 165 -8.87 -13.26 1.62
CA ALA A 165 -8.40 -11.95 2.06
C ALA A 165 -9.25 -10.82 1.47
N MET A 166 -9.57 -10.90 0.17
CA MET A 166 -10.45 -9.93 -0.49
C MET A 166 -11.84 -9.90 0.16
N VAL A 167 -12.49 -11.04 0.34
CA VAL A 167 -13.85 -11.10 0.88
C VAL A 167 -13.89 -10.52 2.29
N ILE A 168 -12.97 -10.93 3.17
CA ILE A 168 -12.91 -10.42 4.55
C ILE A 168 -12.63 -8.91 4.56
N THR A 169 -11.74 -8.42 3.69
CA THR A 169 -11.48 -6.98 3.56
C THR A 169 -12.72 -6.22 3.11
N LEU A 170 -13.40 -6.67 2.06
CA LEU A 170 -14.59 -5.98 1.54
C LEU A 170 -15.75 -5.97 2.55
N VAL A 171 -16.01 -7.11 3.20
CA VAL A 171 -17.03 -7.19 4.26
C VAL A 171 -16.65 -6.30 5.45
N GLY A 172 -15.38 -6.31 5.87
CA GLY A 172 -14.88 -5.44 6.93
C GLY A 172 -15.00 -3.95 6.59
N ASN A 173 -14.78 -3.60 5.33
CA ASN A 173 -14.94 -2.23 4.83
C ASN A 173 -16.41 -1.77 4.85
N ILE A 174 -17.34 -2.61 4.41
CA ILE A 174 -18.77 -2.31 4.49
C ILE A 174 -19.19 -2.14 5.95
N LEU A 175 -18.73 -3.03 6.82
CA LEU A 175 -19.01 -2.95 8.25
C LEU A 175 -18.42 -1.68 8.87
N ASN A 176 -17.23 -1.26 8.47
CA ASN A 176 -16.61 -0.02 8.94
C ASN A 176 -17.45 1.21 8.56
N ILE A 177 -17.91 1.31 7.31
CA ILE A 177 -18.79 2.39 6.85
C ILE A 177 -20.10 2.40 7.68
N PHE A 178 -20.69 1.22 7.92
CA PHE A 178 -21.89 1.10 8.74
C PHE A 178 -21.65 1.55 10.18
N LEU A 179 -20.55 1.09 10.81
CA LEU A 179 -20.18 1.47 12.16
C LEU A 179 -19.86 2.97 12.28
N ASN A 180 -19.22 3.56 11.26
CA ASN A 180 -19.03 5.00 11.19
C ASN A 180 -20.36 5.75 11.23
N TRP A 181 -21.33 5.34 10.43
CA TRP A 181 -22.67 5.95 10.44
C TRP A 181 -23.35 5.84 11.81
N VAL A 182 -23.18 4.71 12.49
CA VAL A 182 -23.77 4.49 13.83
C VAL A 182 -23.06 5.33 14.89
N LEU A 183 -21.72 5.27 14.97
CA LEU A 183 -20.94 5.82 16.08
C LEU A 183 -20.62 7.31 15.91
N ILE A 184 -20.42 7.78 14.68
CA ILE A 184 -20.17 9.20 14.43
C ILE A 184 -21.43 10.01 14.73
N PHE A 185 -22.60 9.55 14.20
CA PHE A 185 -23.85 10.30 14.27
C PHE A 185 -24.79 9.87 15.40
N GLY A 186 -24.42 8.88 16.22
CA GLY A 186 -25.25 8.42 17.36
C GLY A 186 -26.55 7.76 16.93
N LYS A 187 -26.51 6.90 15.90
CA LYS A 187 -27.70 6.21 15.40
C LYS A 187 -27.95 4.89 16.16
N LEU A 188 -29.13 4.31 15.98
CA LEU A 188 -29.54 3.03 16.60
C LEU A 188 -29.43 2.98 18.13
N GLY A 189 -29.61 4.12 18.81
CA GLY A 189 -29.51 4.21 20.27
C GLY A 189 -28.09 4.31 20.84
N CYS A 190 -27.08 4.38 19.99
CA CYS A 190 -25.69 4.62 20.42
C CYS A 190 -25.47 6.12 20.70
N PRO A 191 -24.57 6.47 21.64
CA PRO A 191 -24.19 7.87 21.85
C PRO A 191 -23.46 8.41 20.61
N MET A 192 -23.63 9.71 20.33
CA MET A 192 -22.88 10.40 19.30
C MET A 192 -21.44 10.61 19.79
N LEU A 193 -20.48 9.91 19.19
CA LEU A 193 -19.06 9.95 19.57
C LEU A 193 -18.21 10.85 18.65
N GLY A 194 -18.78 11.39 17.57
CA GLY A 194 -18.06 12.29 16.66
C GLY A 194 -16.74 11.71 16.15
N VAL A 195 -15.64 12.44 16.36
CA VAL A 195 -14.27 12.03 15.92
C VAL A 195 -13.83 10.70 16.54
N ALA A 196 -14.07 10.50 17.84
CA ALA A 196 -13.77 9.24 18.50
C ALA A 196 -14.57 8.07 17.92
N GLY A 197 -15.81 8.34 17.48
CA GLY A 197 -16.67 7.35 16.81
C GLY A 197 -16.06 6.78 15.54
N ALA A 198 -15.39 7.60 14.72
CA ALA A 198 -14.67 7.15 13.52
C ALA A 198 -13.52 6.22 13.87
N ALA A 199 -12.74 6.55 14.91
CA ALA A 199 -11.63 5.73 15.37
C ALA A 199 -12.11 4.38 15.97
N TYR A 200 -13.17 4.40 16.79
CA TYR A 200 -13.78 3.18 17.34
C TYR A 200 -14.40 2.28 16.25
N ALA A 201 -15.07 2.85 15.26
CA ALA A 201 -15.61 2.09 14.13
C ALA A 201 -14.50 1.33 13.40
N THR A 202 -13.36 2.01 13.16
CA THR A 202 -12.18 1.40 12.55
C THR A 202 -11.59 0.31 13.44
N LEU A 203 -11.48 0.55 14.75
CA LEU A 203 -10.97 -0.45 15.71
C LEU A 203 -11.85 -1.70 15.72
N ILE A 204 -13.16 -1.55 15.84
CA ILE A 204 -14.11 -2.67 15.86
C ILE A 204 -14.04 -3.46 14.54
N ALA A 205 -14.03 -2.77 13.40
CA ALA A 205 -13.92 -3.40 12.09
C ALA A 205 -12.63 -4.24 11.99
N ARG A 206 -11.48 -3.71 12.45
CA ARG A 206 -10.19 -4.43 12.43
C ARG A 206 -10.18 -5.64 13.36
N ILE A 207 -10.78 -5.54 14.54
CA ILE A 207 -10.96 -6.67 15.45
C ILE A 207 -11.79 -7.77 14.78
N LEU A 208 -12.94 -7.42 14.19
CA LEU A 208 -13.83 -8.39 13.55
C LEU A 208 -13.20 -9.03 12.30
N MET A 209 -12.43 -8.26 11.50
CA MET A 209 -11.66 -8.82 10.39
C MET A 209 -10.62 -9.84 10.85
N SER A 210 -9.93 -9.57 11.95
CA SER A 210 -8.94 -10.50 12.53
C SER A 210 -9.61 -11.77 13.07
N ILE A 211 -10.73 -11.63 13.78
CA ILE A 211 -11.53 -12.75 14.25
C ILE A 211 -12.06 -13.58 13.07
N ALA A 212 -12.54 -12.92 12.00
CA ALA A 212 -13.03 -13.61 10.81
C ALA A 212 -11.93 -14.49 10.15
N PHE A 213 -10.68 -14.05 10.12
CA PHE A 213 -9.58 -14.88 9.65
C PHE A 213 -9.30 -16.07 10.58
N VAL A 214 -9.27 -15.84 11.88
CA VAL A 214 -9.08 -16.92 12.85
C VAL A 214 -10.18 -17.98 12.69
N VAL A 215 -11.44 -17.56 12.65
CA VAL A 215 -12.61 -18.45 12.44
C VAL A 215 -12.48 -19.20 11.11
N LEU A 216 -12.10 -18.51 10.01
CA LEU A 216 -11.89 -19.14 8.71
C LEU A 216 -10.90 -20.30 8.78
N PHE A 217 -9.79 -20.12 9.51
CA PHE A 217 -8.78 -21.17 9.66
C PHE A 217 -9.27 -22.37 10.43
N PHE A 218 -10.13 -22.18 11.44
CA PHE A 218 -10.73 -23.29 12.18
C PHE A 218 -11.84 -24.01 11.40
N VAL A 219 -12.63 -23.29 10.62
CA VAL A 219 -13.76 -23.86 9.86
C VAL A 219 -13.28 -24.60 8.61
N LYS A 220 -12.24 -24.11 7.92
CA LYS A 220 -11.76 -24.71 6.68
C LYS A 220 -10.72 -25.80 6.94
N ARG A 221 -11.11 -27.08 6.76
CA ARG A 221 -10.23 -28.26 6.95
C ARG A 221 -8.84 -28.15 6.33
N PRO A 222 -8.64 -27.61 5.10
CA PRO A 222 -7.29 -27.45 4.55
C PRO A 222 -6.42 -26.47 5.32
N LEU A 223 -7.02 -25.46 5.97
CA LEU A 223 -6.29 -24.40 6.68
C LEU A 223 -5.95 -24.79 8.13
N ILE A 224 -6.83 -25.52 8.82
CA ILE A 224 -6.57 -25.95 10.19
C ILE A 224 -5.32 -26.82 10.31
N ARG A 225 -4.93 -27.53 9.25
CA ARG A 225 -3.71 -28.35 9.21
C ARG A 225 -2.45 -27.55 9.57
N TYR A 226 -2.42 -26.27 9.22
CA TYR A 226 -1.26 -25.43 9.50
C TYR A 226 -1.11 -25.13 10.99
N PHE A 227 -2.21 -25.10 11.76
CA PHE A 227 -2.15 -24.96 13.22
C PHE A 227 -1.64 -26.24 13.94
N TYR A 228 -1.79 -27.42 13.34
CA TYR A 228 -1.22 -28.65 13.92
C TYR A 228 0.30 -28.64 14.02
N PHE A 229 0.94 -27.81 13.22
CA PHE A 229 2.40 -27.61 13.25
C PHE A 229 2.84 -26.51 14.23
N PHE A 230 1.88 -25.80 14.85
CA PHE A 230 2.19 -24.76 15.82
C PHE A 230 2.60 -25.40 17.15
N GLY A 231 3.60 -24.83 17.81
CA GLY A 231 4.06 -25.27 19.11
C GLY A 231 5.32 -24.54 19.58
N LYS A 232 5.66 -24.73 20.85
CA LYS A 232 6.86 -24.09 21.43
C LYS A 232 8.16 -24.44 20.69
N LYS A 233 8.27 -25.66 20.16
CA LYS A 233 9.43 -26.12 19.37
C LYS A 233 9.49 -25.48 17.96
N SER A 234 8.41 -24.87 17.47
CA SER A 234 8.33 -24.20 16.17
C SER A 234 8.73 -22.72 16.26
N PHE A 235 8.89 -22.19 17.48
CA PHE A 235 9.45 -20.86 17.66
C PHE A 235 10.94 -20.85 17.26
N SER A 236 11.29 -19.99 16.31
CA SER A 236 12.62 -19.96 15.73
C SER A 236 13.13 -18.52 15.59
N ARG A 237 14.20 -18.19 16.34
CA ARG A 237 14.91 -16.92 16.18
C ARG A 237 15.40 -16.72 14.75
N ARG A 238 15.71 -17.81 14.03
CA ARG A 238 16.16 -17.75 12.64
C ARG A 238 15.03 -17.24 11.73
N GLU A 239 13.80 -17.75 11.92
CA GLU A 239 12.65 -17.32 11.12
C GLU A 239 12.29 -15.85 11.44
N ILE A 240 12.32 -15.45 12.71
CA ILE A 240 12.10 -14.04 13.11
C ILE A 240 13.17 -13.12 12.49
N LYS A 241 14.44 -13.51 12.51
CA LYS A 241 15.50 -12.74 11.82
C LYS A 241 15.27 -12.69 10.31
N GLY A 242 14.79 -13.77 9.70
CA GLY A 242 14.43 -13.81 8.28
C GLY A 242 13.26 -12.85 7.95
N LEU A 243 12.23 -12.82 8.79
CA LEU A 243 11.10 -11.89 8.66
C LEU A 243 11.56 -10.43 8.83
N ALA A 244 12.38 -10.14 9.83
CA ALA A 244 12.95 -8.81 10.01
C ALA A 244 13.85 -8.39 8.85
N TYR A 245 14.70 -9.29 8.35
CA TYR A 245 15.57 -9.05 7.19
C TYR A 245 14.77 -8.69 5.93
N MET A 246 13.61 -9.33 5.73
CA MET A 246 12.71 -9.01 4.63
C MET A 246 11.87 -7.76 4.92
N GLY A 247 11.29 -7.66 6.12
CA GLY A 247 10.31 -6.66 6.46
C GLY A 247 10.90 -5.26 6.66
N ILE A 248 12.05 -5.14 7.35
CA ILE A 248 12.65 -3.82 7.63
C ILE A 248 12.92 -3.02 6.35
N PRO A 249 13.58 -3.59 5.31
CA PRO A 249 13.78 -2.85 4.08
C PRO A 249 12.47 -2.49 3.36
N ILE A 250 11.45 -3.38 3.40
CA ILE A 250 10.15 -3.10 2.78
C ILE A 250 9.43 -1.96 3.52
N GLY A 251 9.41 -2.01 4.86
CA GLY A 251 8.81 -0.95 5.68
C GLY A 251 9.52 0.39 5.51
N SER A 252 10.86 0.38 5.51
CA SER A 252 11.66 1.57 5.25
C SER A 252 11.40 2.14 3.86
N GLN A 253 11.31 1.30 2.82
CA GLN A 253 10.97 1.73 1.47
C GLN A 253 9.62 2.45 1.44
N MET A 254 8.56 1.86 2.01
CA MET A 254 7.21 2.46 2.04
C MET A 254 7.20 3.79 2.80
N LEU A 255 7.93 3.87 3.91
CA LEU A 255 8.07 5.11 4.68
C LEU A 255 8.78 6.19 3.87
N LEU A 256 9.89 5.87 3.20
CA LEU A 256 10.68 6.80 2.41
C LEU A 256 9.90 7.34 1.19
N GLU A 257 9.14 6.48 0.50
CA GLU A 257 8.23 6.87 -0.57
C GLU A 257 7.20 7.89 -0.07
N THR A 258 6.55 7.59 1.06
CA THR A 258 5.56 8.50 1.66
C THR A 258 6.18 9.82 2.12
N LEU A 259 7.36 9.79 2.74
CA LEU A 259 8.08 11.00 3.14
C LEU A 259 8.46 11.87 1.94
N GLY A 260 8.98 11.27 0.87
CA GLY A 260 9.31 12.00 -0.37
C GLY A 260 8.09 12.71 -0.96
N MET A 261 6.95 12.01 -1.07
CA MET A 261 5.69 12.59 -1.55
C MET A 261 5.17 13.70 -0.63
N SER A 262 5.23 13.52 0.69
CA SER A 262 4.77 14.51 1.66
C SER A 262 5.61 15.79 1.62
N LEU A 263 6.95 15.65 1.56
CA LEU A 263 7.85 16.80 1.46
C LEU A 263 7.62 17.57 0.15
N SER A 264 7.40 16.88 -0.97
CA SER A 264 7.06 17.50 -2.24
C SER A 264 5.71 18.22 -2.20
N SER A 265 4.70 17.66 -1.48
CA SER A 265 3.41 18.32 -1.28
C SER A 265 3.54 19.62 -0.49
N ILE A 266 4.44 19.66 0.52
CA ILE A 266 4.77 20.90 1.26
C ILE A 266 5.36 21.93 0.30
N MET A 267 6.27 21.53 -0.60
CA MET A 267 6.85 22.44 -1.61
C MET A 267 5.77 22.99 -2.54
N VAL A 268 4.79 22.17 -2.95
CA VAL A 268 3.66 22.67 -3.77
C VAL A 268 2.87 23.75 -3.02
N GLY A 269 2.71 23.62 -1.72
CA GLY A 269 2.04 24.62 -0.87
C GLY A 269 2.66 26.03 -0.93
N TRP A 270 3.97 26.14 -1.23
CA TRP A 270 4.65 27.44 -1.39
C TRP A 270 4.13 28.26 -2.59
N PHE A 271 3.49 27.60 -3.56
CA PHE A 271 2.94 28.23 -4.77
C PHE A 271 1.46 28.63 -4.63
N GLY A 272 0.89 28.50 -3.42
CA GLY A 272 -0.44 28.98 -3.09
C GLY A 272 -1.55 27.93 -3.19
N ALA A 273 -2.78 28.37 -2.84
CA ALA A 273 -3.93 27.51 -2.69
C ALA A 273 -4.37 26.78 -3.98
N VAL A 274 -4.31 27.48 -5.12
CA VAL A 274 -4.65 26.92 -6.44
C VAL A 274 -3.71 25.76 -6.79
N ALA A 275 -2.41 25.94 -6.56
CA ALA A 275 -1.40 24.90 -6.82
C ALA A 275 -1.62 23.68 -5.93
N LEU A 276 -1.90 23.89 -4.64
CA LEU A 276 -2.13 22.82 -3.68
C LEU A 276 -3.43 22.05 -3.98
N ALA A 277 -4.52 22.75 -4.33
CA ALA A 277 -5.78 22.12 -4.72
C ALA A 277 -5.62 21.26 -5.98
N SER A 278 -4.94 21.80 -7.01
CA SER A 278 -4.67 21.07 -8.25
C SER A 278 -3.77 19.85 -8.03
N HIS A 279 -2.75 20.00 -7.17
CA HIS A 279 -1.89 18.89 -6.75
C HIS A 279 -2.69 17.78 -6.06
N GLN A 280 -3.60 18.13 -5.15
CA GLN A 280 -4.42 17.16 -4.44
C GLN A 280 -5.33 16.35 -5.39
N ILE A 281 -5.90 16.99 -6.41
CA ILE A 281 -6.68 16.32 -7.46
C ILE A 281 -5.81 15.29 -8.19
N ALA A 282 -4.63 15.70 -8.63
CA ALA A 282 -3.70 14.83 -9.33
C ALA A 282 -3.20 13.67 -8.46
N MET A 283 -2.93 13.91 -7.15
CA MET A 283 -2.54 12.89 -6.18
C MET A 283 -3.65 11.85 -5.96
N ASN A 284 -4.91 12.26 -5.87
CA ASN A 284 -6.03 11.35 -5.74
C ASN A 284 -6.13 10.39 -6.94
N LEU A 285 -5.97 10.91 -8.16
CA LEU A 285 -5.98 10.10 -9.39
C LEU A 285 -4.79 9.14 -9.46
N SER A 286 -3.59 9.62 -9.11
CA SER A 286 -2.38 8.81 -9.02
C SER A 286 -2.55 7.67 -8.01
N SER A 287 -3.15 7.93 -6.84
CA SER A 287 -3.39 6.93 -5.81
C SER A 287 -4.33 5.81 -6.28
N LEU A 288 -5.36 6.14 -7.06
CA LEU A 288 -6.28 5.14 -7.63
C LEU A 288 -5.57 4.21 -8.62
N THR A 289 -4.73 4.76 -9.51
CA THR A 289 -3.95 3.95 -10.47
C THR A 289 -2.89 3.10 -9.76
N PHE A 290 -2.23 3.65 -8.74
CA PHE A 290 -1.28 2.93 -7.89
C PHE A 290 -1.90 1.72 -7.19
N MET A 291 -3.14 1.81 -6.69
CA MET A 291 -3.82 0.68 -6.04
C MET A 291 -3.97 -0.53 -6.96
N ILE A 292 -4.23 -0.30 -8.23
CA ILE A 292 -4.33 -1.37 -9.23
C ILE A 292 -2.94 -1.96 -9.53
N SER A 293 -1.94 -1.12 -9.72
CA SER A 293 -0.54 -1.53 -9.91
C SER A 293 0.01 -2.33 -8.71
N SER A 294 -0.36 -1.93 -7.49
CA SER A 294 -0.03 -2.63 -6.24
C SER A 294 -0.61 -4.06 -6.19
N GLY A 295 -1.84 -4.25 -6.69
CA GLY A 295 -2.43 -5.58 -6.85
C GLY A 295 -1.64 -6.48 -7.80
N LEU A 296 -1.16 -5.94 -8.93
CA LEU A 296 -0.26 -6.66 -9.85
C LEU A 296 1.09 -6.97 -9.21
N ALA A 297 1.66 -6.06 -8.44
CA ALA A 297 2.91 -6.27 -7.72
C ALA A 297 2.80 -7.40 -6.69
N SER A 298 1.72 -7.45 -5.91
CA SER A 298 1.45 -8.54 -4.96
C SER A 298 1.35 -9.88 -5.68
N ALA A 299 0.61 -9.95 -6.79
CA ALA A 299 0.54 -11.16 -7.62
C ALA A 299 1.90 -11.56 -8.17
N THR A 300 2.72 -10.59 -8.56
CA THR A 300 4.08 -10.83 -9.07
C THR A 300 4.97 -11.42 -7.98
N THR A 301 4.91 -10.87 -6.76
CA THR A 301 5.64 -11.39 -5.59
C THR A 301 5.31 -12.86 -5.34
N ILE A 302 4.02 -13.19 -5.31
CA ILE A 302 3.51 -14.55 -5.10
C ILE A 302 3.98 -15.48 -6.23
N ARG A 303 3.80 -15.07 -7.48
CA ARG A 303 4.13 -15.91 -8.64
C ARG A 303 5.63 -16.15 -8.76
N VAL A 304 6.45 -15.14 -8.54
CA VAL A 304 7.90 -15.25 -8.58
C VAL A 304 8.40 -16.14 -7.44
N SER A 305 7.93 -15.95 -6.21
CA SER A 305 8.32 -16.78 -5.07
C SER A 305 7.93 -18.26 -5.24
N HIS A 306 6.73 -18.53 -5.79
CA HIS A 306 6.30 -19.90 -6.11
C HIS A 306 7.24 -20.57 -7.13
N GLN A 307 7.61 -19.86 -8.20
CA GLN A 307 8.50 -20.45 -9.21
C GLN A 307 9.92 -20.69 -8.67
N ILE A 308 10.38 -19.88 -7.73
CA ILE A 308 11.63 -20.12 -7.00
C ILE A 308 11.52 -21.39 -6.14
N GLY A 309 10.38 -21.57 -5.45
CA GLY A 309 10.13 -22.76 -4.64
C GLY A 309 10.23 -24.07 -5.43
N VAL A 310 9.63 -24.11 -6.63
CA VAL A 310 9.71 -25.26 -7.53
C VAL A 310 10.98 -25.29 -8.40
N LYS A 311 11.90 -24.32 -8.23
CA LYS A 311 13.15 -24.19 -8.99
C LYS A 311 12.96 -24.01 -10.50
N ASP A 312 11.80 -23.51 -10.95
CA ASP A 312 11.54 -23.18 -12.36
C ASP A 312 11.87 -21.70 -12.64
N PHE A 313 13.14 -21.43 -12.83
CA PHE A 313 13.65 -20.07 -13.05
C PHE A 313 13.24 -19.46 -14.40
N LYS A 314 12.95 -20.30 -15.41
CA LYS A 314 12.43 -19.83 -16.70
C LYS A 314 11.01 -19.27 -16.53
N SER A 315 10.14 -20.00 -15.84
CA SER A 315 8.79 -19.53 -15.54
C SER A 315 8.78 -18.37 -14.54
N MET A 316 9.72 -18.33 -13.59
CA MET A 316 9.93 -17.19 -12.70
C MET A 316 10.13 -15.88 -13.49
N ARG A 317 11.09 -15.88 -14.43
CA ARG A 317 11.35 -14.73 -15.29
C ARG A 317 10.14 -14.35 -16.15
N LYS A 318 9.47 -15.34 -16.75
CA LYS A 318 8.26 -15.11 -17.55
C LYS A 318 7.11 -14.53 -16.71
N ALA A 319 6.93 -14.97 -15.47
CA ALA A 319 5.92 -14.45 -14.58
C ALA A 319 6.14 -12.96 -14.27
N GLY A 320 7.36 -12.54 -13.96
CA GLY A 320 7.71 -11.14 -13.76
C GLY A 320 7.47 -10.30 -15.03
N ILE A 321 7.98 -10.72 -16.18
CA ILE A 321 7.79 -10.03 -17.47
C ILE A 321 6.30 -9.94 -17.85
N ALA A 322 5.52 -11.01 -17.61
CA ALA A 322 4.09 -11.00 -17.87
C ALA A 322 3.35 -9.94 -17.04
N SER A 323 3.73 -9.77 -15.77
CA SER A 323 3.16 -8.71 -14.94
C SER A 323 3.55 -7.31 -15.44
N THR A 324 4.77 -7.13 -15.93
CA THR A 324 5.19 -5.87 -16.56
C THR A 324 4.36 -5.56 -17.80
N HIS A 325 4.10 -6.55 -18.67
CA HIS A 325 3.22 -6.35 -19.83
C HIS A 325 1.79 -5.96 -19.41
N LEU A 326 1.23 -6.61 -18.39
CA LEU A 326 -0.09 -6.29 -17.87
C LEU A 326 -0.14 -4.89 -17.25
N SER A 327 0.90 -4.50 -16.53
CA SER A 327 1.01 -3.15 -15.96
C SER A 327 1.08 -2.08 -17.06
N LEU A 328 1.91 -2.29 -18.09
CA LEU A 328 2.00 -1.37 -19.21
C LEU A 328 0.69 -1.26 -19.99
N LEU A 329 -0.01 -2.37 -20.21
CA LEU A 329 -1.32 -2.37 -20.85
C LEU A 329 -2.35 -1.58 -20.03
N PHE A 330 -2.37 -1.79 -18.72
CA PHE A 330 -3.23 -1.05 -17.81
C PHE A 330 -2.87 0.45 -17.80
N SER A 331 -1.58 0.79 -17.67
CA SER A 331 -1.12 2.18 -17.73
C SER A 331 -1.50 2.86 -19.05
N CYS A 332 -1.41 2.12 -20.17
CA CYS A 332 -1.84 2.65 -21.48
C CYS A 332 -3.34 2.97 -21.50
N ALA A 333 -4.19 2.06 -21.01
CA ALA A 333 -5.63 2.29 -20.93
C ALA A 333 -5.98 3.50 -20.04
N CYS A 334 -5.36 3.58 -18.86
CA CYS A 334 -5.54 4.72 -17.96
C CYS A 334 -5.00 6.03 -18.55
N ALA A 335 -3.84 5.99 -19.22
CA ALA A 335 -3.27 7.18 -19.85
C ALA A 335 -4.19 7.78 -20.92
N ILE A 336 -4.79 6.90 -21.74
CA ILE A 336 -5.78 7.34 -22.75
C ILE A 336 -6.96 8.03 -22.05
N VAL A 337 -7.54 7.42 -21.03
CA VAL A 337 -8.67 8.00 -20.29
C VAL A 337 -8.28 9.31 -19.63
N LEU A 338 -7.18 9.34 -18.88
CA LEU A 338 -6.74 10.54 -18.17
C LEU A 338 -6.38 11.67 -19.12
N PHE A 339 -5.74 11.38 -20.26
CA PHE A 339 -5.31 12.41 -21.20
C PHE A 339 -6.49 13.04 -21.97
N PHE A 340 -7.39 12.22 -22.49
CA PHE A 340 -8.53 12.71 -23.29
C PHE A 340 -9.64 13.33 -22.45
N PHE A 341 -9.87 12.82 -21.23
CA PHE A 341 -10.91 13.31 -20.34
C PHE A 341 -10.41 14.20 -19.20
N ARG A 342 -9.17 14.71 -19.27
CA ARG A 342 -8.52 15.48 -18.20
C ARG A 342 -9.34 16.67 -17.70
N VAL A 343 -10.00 17.42 -18.61
CA VAL A 343 -10.80 18.58 -18.23
C VAL A 343 -12.09 18.14 -17.56
N GLN A 344 -12.78 17.13 -18.10
CA GLN A 344 -13.99 16.57 -17.51
C GLN A 344 -13.72 15.95 -16.12
N ILE A 345 -12.60 15.25 -15.99
CA ILE A 345 -12.18 14.68 -14.69
C ILE A 345 -11.90 15.81 -13.69
N ALA A 346 -11.14 16.85 -14.10
CA ALA A 346 -10.87 17.99 -13.24
C ALA A 346 -12.16 18.71 -12.80
N SER A 347 -13.14 18.87 -13.68
CA SER A 347 -14.41 19.54 -13.41
C SER A 347 -15.30 18.81 -12.39
N VAL A 348 -15.06 17.52 -12.14
CA VAL A 348 -15.74 16.78 -11.06
C VAL A 348 -15.29 17.27 -9.68
N PHE A 349 -14.03 17.76 -9.57
CA PHE A 349 -13.43 18.14 -8.31
C PHE A 349 -13.50 19.64 -8.01
N SER A 350 -13.50 20.49 -9.04
CA SER A 350 -13.52 21.96 -8.86
C SER A 350 -14.25 22.64 -9.99
N VAL A 351 -14.85 23.79 -9.67
CA VAL A 351 -15.49 24.71 -10.63
C VAL A 351 -14.65 25.97 -10.84
N ASP A 352 -13.57 26.16 -10.08
CA ASP A 352 -12.65 27.30 -10.20
C ASP A 352 -11.84 27.16 -11.49
N PRO A 353 -11.89 28.18 -12.39
CA PRO A 353 -11.18 28.12 -13.66
C PRO A 353 -9.67 27.95 -13.54
N GLN A 354 -9.03 28.57 -12.53
CA GLN A 354 -7.58 28.47 -12.33
C GLN A 354 -7.19 27.05 -11.85
N VAL A 355 -7.98 26.47 -10.94
CA VAL A 355 -7.78 25.08 -10.49
C VAL A 355 -8.03 24.11 -11.63
N LEU A 356 -9.07 24.35 -12.48
CA LEU A 356 -9.38 23.50 -13.63
C LEU A 356 -8.23 23.48 -14.64
N GLU A 357 -7.71 24.63 -15.00
CA GLU A 357 -6.60 24.77 -15.97
C GLU A 357 -5.37 24.02 -15.47
N LEU A 358 -4.91 24.33 -14.25
CA LEU A 358 -3.72 23.71 -13.67
C LEU A 358 -3.90 22.21 -13.43
N SER A 359 -5.04 21.78 -12.85
CA SER A 359 -5.28 20.35 -12.60
C SER A 359 -5.39 19.55 -13.89
N SER A 360 -5.99 20.09 -14.94
CA SER A 360 -6.04 19.43 -16.25
C SER A 360 -4.63 19.19 -16.83
N LEU A 361 -3.71 20.15 -16.64
CA LEU A 361 -2.31 20.00 -17.04
C LEU A 361 -1.59 18.95 -16.19
N LEU A 362 -1.79 18.97 -14.86
CA LEU A 362 -1.21 17.97 -13.96
C LEU A 362 -1.75 16.56 -14.27
N ILE A 363 -3.04 16.40 -14.58
CA ILE A 363 -3.62 15.13 -15.00
C ILE A 363 -2.97 14.60 -16.28
N ALA A 364 -2.62 15.47 -17.24
CA ALA A 364 -1.88 15.06 -18.43
C ALA A 364 -0.48 14.54 -18.09
N ILE A 365 0.19 15.12 -17.08
CA ILE A 365 1.48 14.60 -16.57
C ILE A 365 1.26 13.26 -15.87
N VAL A 366 0.22 13.11 -15.05
CA VAL A 366 -0.15 11.83 -14.41
C VAL A 366 -0.37 10.74 -15.44
N ALA A 367 -0.97 11.05 -16.59
CA ALA A 367 -1.16 10.07 -17.67
C ALA A 367 0.17 9.47 -18.17
N ILE A 368 1.25 10.25 -18.18
CA ILE A 368 2.59 9.78 -18.57
C ILE A 368 3.31 9.14 -17.36
N TYR A 369 3.24 9.77 -16.21
CA TYR A 369 3.83 9.34 -14.94
C TYR A 369 3.51 7.88 -14.59
N GLN A 370 2.27 7.46 -14.78
CA GLN A 370 1.82 6.14 -14.36
C GLN A 370 2.48 4.96 -15.11
N PHE A 371 3.10 5.19 -16.27
CA PHE A 371 3.93 4.16 -16.92
C PHE A 371 5.16 3.83 -16.07
N GLY A 372 5.82 4.88 -15.56
CA GLY A 372 6.95 4.74 -14.63
C GLY A 372 6.52 4.06 -13.33
N ASP A 373 5.42 4.52 -12.72
CA ASP A 373 4.86 3.99 -11.48
C ASP A 373 4.51 2.50 -11.63
N GLY A 374 3.71 2.12 -12.61
CA GLY A 374 3.30 0.74 -12.82
C GLY A 374 4.48 -0.20 -13.09
N PHE A 375 5.48 0.23 -13.87
CA PHE A 375 6.68 -0.57 -14.11
C PHE A 375 7.53 -0.73 -12.84
N GLN A 376 7.72 0.35 -12.09
CA GLN A 376 8.45 0.36 -10.82
C GLN A 376 7.81 -0.59 -9.80
N VAL A 377 6.51 -0.43 -9.53
CA VAL A 377 5.77 -1.18 -8.50
C VAL A 377 5.80 -2.68 -8.81
N VAL A 378 5.61 -3.09 -10.08
CA VAL A 378 5.71 -4.49 -10.50
C VAL A 378 7.13 -5.02 -10.39
N SER A 379 8.14 -4.22 -10.70
CA SER A 379 9.56 -4.60 -10.54
C SER A 379 9.94 -4.81 -9.07
N ILE A 380 9.43 -3.96 -8.17
CA ILE A 380 9.54 -4.14 -6.72
C ILE A 380 8.90 -5.47 -6.31
N GLY A 381 7.70 -5.76 -6.79
CA GLY A 381 7.01 -7.04 -6.54
C GLY A 381 7.83 -8.25 -6.99
N ALA A 382 8.42 -8.18 -8.16
CA ALA A 382 9.28 -9.25 -8.67
C ALA A 382 10.55 -9.45 -7.83
N LEU A 383 11.23 -8.37 -7.43
CA LEU A 383 12.41 -8.42 -6.56
C LEU A 383 12.07 -8.92 -5.16
N ARG A 384 10.95 -8.47 -4.57
CA ARG A 384 10.44 -9.01 -3.29
C ARG A 384 10.19 -10.52 -3.38
N GLY A 385 9.59 -11.00 -4.48
CA GLY A 385 9.41 -12.42 -4.75
C GLY A 385 10.72 -13.22 -4.84
N MET A 386 11.81 -12.55 -5.25
CA MET A 386 13.17 -13.09 -5.26
C MET A 386 13.91 -12.92 -3.93
N SER A 387 13.26 -12.40 -2.90
CA SER A 387 13.86 -12.02 -1.59
C SER A 387 14.97 -10.97 -1.73
N ASP A 388 14.95 -10.15 -2.78
CA ASP A 388 15.86 -9.02 -2.97
C ASP A 388 15.13 -7.71 -2.59
N VAL A 389 15.18 -7.37 -1.31
CA VAL A 389 14.44 -6.24 -0.72
C VAL A 389 15.32 -5.01 -0.44
N TYR A 390 16.63 -5.20 -0.33
CA TYR A 390 17.57 -4.11 -0.07
C TYR A 390 17.76 -3.20 -1.29
N ALA A 391 17.80 -3.78 -2.50
CA ALA A 391 17.93 -2.98 -3.71
C ALA A 391 16.75 -2.02 -3.92
N PRO A 392 15.47 -2.43 -3.79
CA PRO A 392 14.34 -1.51 -3.80
C PRO A 392 14.41 -0.42 -2.73
N MET A 393 14.85 -0.75 -1.51
CA MET A 393 15.01 0.24 -0.43
C MET A 393 16.06 1.31 -0.79
N VAL A 394 17.23 0.88 -1.29
CA VAL A 394 18.28 1.83 -1.71
C VAL A 394 17.83 2.70 -2.87
N VAL A 395 17.15 2.11 -3.85
CA VAL A 395 16.56 2.87 -4.97
C VAL A 395 15.53 3.88 -4.45
N ALA A 396 14.72 3.53 -3.43
CA ALA A 396 13.79 4.47 -2.83
C ALA A 396 14.52 5.66 -2.17
N ILE A 397 15.60 5.43 -1.41
CA ILE A 397 16.40 6.52 -0.83
C ILE A 397 16.90 7.45 -1.93
N VAL A 398 17.52 6.90 -2.97
CA VAL A 398 18.11 7.71 -4.04
C VAL A 398 17.04 8.45 -4.84
N CYS A 399 16.00 7.75 -5.27
CA CYS A 399 15.00 8.34 -6.17
C CYS A 399 14.07 9.28 -5.43
N TYR A 400 13.45 8.86 -4.32
CA TYR A 400 12.42 9.68 -3.63
C TYR A 400 12.97 10.80 -2.77
N LEU A 401 14.12 10.62 -2.10
CA LEU A 401 14.67 11.68 -1.24
C LEU A 401 15.70 12.53 -1.97
N ILE A 402 16.63 11.93 -2.72
CA ILE A 402 17.71 12.70 -3.33
C ILE A 402 17.23 13.28 -4.67
N VAL A 403 16.87 12.43 -5.63
CA VAL A 403 16.54 12.88 -6.99
C VAL A 403 15.27 13.70 -7.01
N ASN A 404 14.17 13.17 -6.40
CA ASN A 404 12.89 13.87 -6.42
C ASN A 404 12.97 15.25 -5.77
N LEU A 405 13.43 15.34 -4.52
CA LEU A 405 13.44 16.63 -3.81
C LEU A 405 14.37 17.64 -4.47
N SER A 406 15.54 17.21 -4.96
CA SER A 406 16.47 18.10 -5.68
C SER A 406 15.90 18.58 -7.00
N MET A 407 15.29 17.66 -7.78
CA MET A 407 14.68 18.03 -9.06
C MET A 407 13.41 18.85 -8.88
N ALA A 408 12.59 18.54 -7.84
CA ALA A 408 11.41 19.33 -7.52
C ALA A 408 11.81 20.78 -7.15
N TYR A 409 12.83 20.94 -6.31
CA TYR A 409 13.32 22.28 -5.98
C TYR A 409 13.88 23.01 -7.20
N LEU A 410 14.70 22.34 -8.02
CA LEU A 410 15.28 22.92 -9.23
C LEU A 410 14.19 23.37 -10.23
N LEU A 411 13.24 22.47 -10.53
CA LEU A 411 12.22 22.75 -11.55
C LEU A 411 11.13 23.71 -11.04
N ALA A 412 10.65 23.50 -9.82
CA ALA A 412 9.54 24.28 -9.29
C ALA A 412 9.97 25.67 -8.80
N VAL A 413 11.13 25.77 -8.12
CA VAL A 413 11.56 27.02 -7.49
C VAL A 413 12.55 27.77 -8.39
N ILE A 414 13.63 27.14 -8.84
CA ILE A 414 14.67 27.84 -9.61
C ILE A 414 14.19 28.17 -11.03
N PHE A 415 13.54 27.21 -11.71
CA PHE A 415 12.99 27.45 -13.07
C PHE A 415 11.58 28.05 -13.04
N ASN A 416 10.99 28.28 -11.86
CA ASN A 416 9.66 28.87 -11.66
C ASN A 416 8.51 28.12 -12.35
N TRP A 417 8.62 26.78 -12.48
CA TRP A 417 7.55 25.95 -13.04
C TRP A 417 6.46 25.58 -12.02
N GLY A 418 6.61 25.98 -10.75
CA GLY A 418 5.62 25.76 -9.69
C GLY A 418 5.22 24.30 -9.54
N ALA A 419 3.92 24.03 -9.35
CA ALA A 419 3.40 22.67 -9.18
C ALA A 419 3.72 21.74 -10.35
N VAL A 420 3.79 22.26 -11.59
CA VAL A 420 4.16 21.47 -12.78
C VAL A 420 5.58 20.94 -12.66
N GLY A 421 6.51 21.76 -12.15
CA GLY A 421 7.90 21.35 -11.90
C GLY A 421 8.00 20.20 -10.92
N VAL A 422 7.20 20.20 -9.84
CA VAL A 422 7.15 19.10 -8.87
C VAL A 422 6.64 17.80 -9.52
N TRP A 423 5.59 17.86 -10.35
CA TRP A 423 5.06 16.68 -11.03
C TRP A 423 6.00 16.12 -12.11
N ILE A 424 6.77 16.97 -12.76
CA ILE A 424 7.83 16.53 -13.67
C ILE A 424 8.96 15.87 -12.88
N ALA A 425 9.31 16.37 -11.68
CA ALA A 425 10.28 15.71 -10.81
C ALA A 425 9.80 14.31 -10.37
N PHE A 426 8.53 14.16 -9.98
CA PHE A 426 7.93 12.84 -9.72
C PHE A 426 8.04 11.90 -10.92
N MET A 427 7.77 12.40 -12.13
CA MET A 427 7.89 11.60 -13.33
C MET A 427 9.35 11.14 -13.54
N ILE A 428 10.34 12.04 -13.42
CA ILE A 428 11.77 11.74 -13.60
C ILE A 428 12.21 10.68 -12.58
N GLU A 429 11.87 10.86 -11.31
CA GLU A 429 12.25 9.91 -10.24
C GLU A 429 11.70 8.51 -10.48
N LEU A 430 10.40 8.41 -10.86
CA LEU A 430 9.75 7.12 -11.10
C LEU A 430 10.31 6.38 -12.30
N TYR A 431 10.59 7.10 -13.40
CA TYR A 431 11.24 6.50 -14.57
C TYR A 431 12.65 6.02 -14.23
N LEU A 432 13.41 6.81 -13.45
CA LEU A 432 14.73 6.40 -12.97
C LEU A 432 14.64 5.16 -12.09
N ALA A 433 13.72 5.14 -11.10
CA ALA A 433 13.48 4.01 -10.24
C ALA A 433 13.05 2.76 -11.04
N ALA A 434 12.15 2.92 -12.01
CA ALA A 434 11.71 1.86 -12.91
C ALA A 434 12.89 1.24 -13.69
N ILE A 435 13.76 2.08 -14.26
CA ILE A 435 14.96 1.62 -14.99
C ILE A 435 15.89 0.87 -14.05
N LEU A 436 16.25 1.44 -12.91
CA LEU A 436 17.18 0.82 -11.94
C LEU A 436 16.66 -0.54 -11.44
N LEU A 437 15.38 -0.61 -11.07
CA LEU A 437 14.75 -1.85 -10.59
C LEU A 437 14.59 -2.89 -11.70
N GLY A 438 14.25 -2.45 -12.91
CA GLY A 438 14.17 -3.32 -14.08
C GLY A 438 15.54 -3.92 -14.44
N LEU A 439 16.60 -3.12 -14.42
CA LEU A 439 17.98 -3.61 -14.61
C LEU A 439 18.40 -4.58 -13.50
N ARG A 440 18.05 -4.28 -12.24
CA ARG A 440 18.30 -5.18 -11.11
C ARG A 440 17.58 -6.50 -11.28
N PHE A 441 16.30 -6.50 -11.65
CA PHE A 441 15.53 -7.71 -11.92
C PHE A 441 16.16 -8.54 -13.06
N ARG A 442 16.56 -7.88 -14.16
CA ARG A 442 17.23 -8.51 -15.28
C ARG A 442 18.57 -9.15 -14.87
N HIS A 443 19.36 -8.45 -14.05
CA HIS A 443 20.63 -8.95 -13.54
C HIS A 443 20.42 -10.17 -12.63
N LYS A 444 19.52 -10.05 -11.64
CA LYS A 444 19.20 -11.17 -10.72
C LYS A 444 18.69 -12.41 -11.44
N THR A 445 17.82 -12.26 -12.42
CA THR A 445 17.32 -13.41 -13.19
C THR A 445 18.38 -14.12 -14.02
N LYS A 446 19.52 -13.46 -14.33
CA LYS A 446 20.66 -14.11 -14.97
C LYS A 446 21.45 -15.00 -14.02
N LEU A 447 21.48 -14.68 -12.72
CA LEU A 447 22.18 -15.47 -11.70
C LEU A 447 21.49 -16.82 -11.39
N TYR A 448 20.24 -16.96 -11.81
CA TYR A 448 19.45 -18.20 -11.68
C TYR A 448 19.44 -19.06 -12.96
N ARG A 449 20.39 -18.84 -13.87
CA ARG A 449 20.54 -19.65 -15.10
C ARG A 449 21.34 -20.92 -14.91
#